data_61f978b7d270153fc6f09e4f88ad0057
#
_entry.id   61f978b7d270153fc6f09e4f88ad0057
#
_cell.length_a   1.000
_cell.length_b   1.000
_cell.length_c   1.000
_cell.angle_alpha   90.00
_cell.angle_beta   90.00
_cell.angle_gamma   90.00
#
_symmetry.space_group_name_H-M   'P 1'
#
loop_
_entity.id
_entity.type
_entity.pdbx_description
1 polymer ?
#
loop_
_entity_poly.entity_id
_entity_poly.type
_entity_poly.pdbx_seq_one_letter_code
_entity_poly.pdbx_strand_id
1 'polypeptide(L)'
;MIILIGGESHTGKTLLAQRLLEIYHYMSLDHLKMGFIKGLENPPFSVEEDSKITAFLWNIVVGIIETCVENEQNLILEGVSLEPKHVRNLLDSKPFAPIKVLFLIFSKQYILKHYHTIKLKENTIEKRKESYVASKEQLIKEHSALKAQCKQYKLPFVRYKKIMKVKCKG
;
A
#
# COMPACT_ATOMS: atom_id res chain seq x y z
N MET A 1 -11.33 -5.86 13.37
CA MET A 1 -11.36 -5.97 11.88
C MET A 1 -10.07 -5.43 11.31
N ILE A 2 -9.46 -6.12 10.35
CA ILE A 2 -8.22 -5.71 9.67
C ILE A 2 -8.57 -5.19 8.26
N ILE A 3 -7.98 -4.08 7.84
CA ILE A 3 -8.13 -3.51 6.49
C ILE A 3 -6.75 -3.41 5.85
N LEU A 4 -6.55 -4.10 4.72
CA LEU A 4 -5.33 -4.05 3.93
C LEU A 4 -5.55 -3.16 2.70
N ILE A 5 -4.75 -2.08 2.56
CA ILE A 5 -4.82 -1.14 1.43
C ILE A 5 -3.53 -1.22 0.62
N GLY A 6 -3.55 -1.99 -0.43
CA GLY A 6 -2.43 -2.13 -1.37
C GLY A 6 -2.53 -1.17 -2.56
N GLY A 7 -1.48 -1.09 -3.34
CA GLY A 7 -1.41 -0.29 -4.57
C GLY A 7 -0.04 0.33 -4.78
N GLU A 8 0.21 0.76 -6.01
CA GLU A 8 1.44 1.43 -6.37
C GLU A 8 1.59 2.81 -5.70
N SER A 9 2.79 3.38 -5.78
CA SER A 9 3.07 4.73 -5.28
C SER A 9 2.07 5.75 -5.83
N HIS A 10 1.80 6.80 -5.05
CA HIS A 10 0.93 7.93 -5.41
C HIS A 10 -0.56 7.63 -5.62
N THR A 11 -1.05 6.40 -5.34
CA THR A 11 -2.48 6.05 -5.48
C THR A 11 -3.37 6.61 -4.38
N GLY A 12 -2.80 7.25 -3.35
CA GLY A 12 -3.57 7.83 -2.24
C GLY A 12 -3.98 6.82 -1.17
N LYS A 13 -3.25 5.73 -1.00
CA LYS A 13 -3.45 4.74 0.07
C LYS A 13 -3.47 5.38 1.45
N THR A 14 -2.39 6.10 1.78
CA THR A 14 -2.22 6.80 3.06
C THR A 14 -3.37 7.77 3.32
N LEU A 15 -3.80 8.52 2.30
CA LEU A 15 -4.94 9.44 2.42
C LEU A 15 -6.26 8.70 2.69
N LEU A 16 -6.47 7.56 2.04
CA LEU A 16 -7.64 6.71 2.30
C LEU A 16 -7.59 6.15 3.72
N ALA A 17 -6.44 5.64 4.15
CA ALA A 17 -6.24 5.13 5.50
C ALA A 17 -6.50 6.22 6.55
N GLN A 18 -5.95 7.43 6.38
CA GLN A 18 -6.17 8.55 7.28
C GLN A 18 -7.65 8.93 7.47
N ARG A 19 -8.50 8.72 6.48
CA ARG A 19 -9.95 8.95 6.59
C ARG A 19 -10.69 7.92 7.43
N LEU A 20 -10.07 6.78 7.67
CA LEU A 20 -10.62 5.69 8.46
C LEU A 20 -10.09 5.68 9.89
N LEU A 21 -9.21 6.63 10.26
CA LEU A 21 -8.52 6.67 11.56
C LEU A 21 -9.45 6.86 12.78
N GLU A 22 -10.65 7.40 12.61
CA GLU A 22 -11.56 7.62 13.73
C GLU A 22 -11.95 6.32 14.47
N ILE A 23 -11.79 5.16 13.79
CA ILE A 23 -12.23 3.86 14.31
C ILE A 23 -11.08 2.82 14.30
N TYR A 24 -10.00 3.06 13.56
CA TYR A 24 -8.95 2.07 13.30
C TYR A 24 -7.56 2.58 13.65
N HIS A 25 -6.75 1.75 14.28
CA HIS A 25 -5.30 1.98 14.33
C HIS A 25 -4.70 1.88 12.92
N TYR A 26 -3.70 2.69 12.64
CA TYR A 26 -3.09 2.78 11.31
C TYR A 26 -1.60 2.47 11.36
N MET A 27 -1.13 1.67 10.43
CA MET A 27 0.28 1.42 10.22
C MET A 27 0.63 1.49 8.73
N SER A 28 1.61 2.32 8.39
CA SER A 28 2.24 2.34 7.07
C SER A 28 3.39 1.34 7.04
N LEU A 29 3.42 0.47 6.03
CA LEU A 29 4.55 -0.45 5.83
C LEU A 29 5.82 0.29 5.41
N ASP A 30 5.69 1.47 4.79
CA ASP A 30 6.85 2.32 4.49
C ASP A 30 7.49 2.86 5.78
N HIS A 31 6.70 3.23 6.80
CA HIS A 31 7.24 3.60 8.11
C HIS A 31 7.89 2.41 8.82
N LEU A 32 7.27 1.23 8.75
CA LEU A 32 7.84 0.01 9.31
C LEU A 32 9.19 -0.33 8.64
N LYS A 33 9.23 -0.31 7.29
CA LYS A 33 10.46 -0.46 6.50
C LYS A 33 11.56 0.50 6.96
N MET A 34 11.24 1.79 7.04
CA MET A 34 12.22 2.80 7.42
C MET A 34 12.64 2.70 8.88
N GLY A 35 11.76 2.20 9.76
CA GLY A 35 12.07 1.89 11.15
C GLY A 35 13.18 0.83 11.25
N PHE A 36 13.08 -0.25 10.48
CA PHE A 36 14.14 -1.26 10.41
C PHE A 36 15.45 -0.73 9.83
N ILE A 37 15.39 0.00 8.72
CA ILE A 37 16.59 0.54 8.05
C ILE A 37 17.34 1.54 8.95
N LYS A 38 16.61 2.37 9.70
CA LYS A 38 17.23 3.42 10.52
C LYS A 38 17.49 2.97 11.96
N GLY A 39 16.75 2.01 12.47
CA GLY A 39 16.81 1.59 13.87
C GLY A 39 17.75 0.43 14.13
N LEU A 40 18.16 -0.31 13.11
CA LEU A 40 19.12 -1.41 13.26
C LEU A 40 20.53 -0.96 12.86
N GLU A 41 21.53 -1.39 13.60
CA GLU A 41 22.95 -1.15 13.31
C GLU A 41 23.34 -1.79 11.96
N ASN A 42 22.82 -3.00 11.70
CA ASN A 42 23.04 -3.77 10.48
C ASN A 42 21.67 -4.22 9.91
N PRO A 43 20.99 -3.36 9.16
CA PRO A 43 19.71 -3.74 8.58
C PRO A 43 19.89 -4.88 7.54
N PRO A 44 18.96 -5.84 7.48
CA PRO A 44 19.09 -7.01 6.60
C PRO A 44 18.90 -6.70 5.11
N PHE A 45 18.60 -5.44 4.76
CA PHE A 45 18.38 -4.96 3.41
C PHE A 45 18.66 -3.45 3.29
N SER A 46 18.97 -2.99 2.08
CA SER A 46 19.03 -1.57 1.72
C SER A 46 17.68 -1.05 1.21
N VAL A 47 17.57 0.26 1.02
CA VAL A 47 16.30 0.91 0.56
C VAL A 47 15.87 0.42 -0.83
N GLU A 48 16.83 0.03 -1.68
CA GLU A 48 16.62 -0.37 -3.07
C GLU A 48 16.25 -1.86 -3.24
N GLU A 49 16.34 -2.67 -2.17
CA GLU A 49 16.13 -4.13 -2.27
C GLU A 49 14.65 -4.52 -2.00
N ASP A 50 13.71 -3.96 -2.76
CA ASP A 50 12.26 -4.12 -2.54
C ASP A 50 11.79 -5.57 -2.34
N SER A 51 12.33 -6.53 -3.09
CA SER A 51 11.94 -7.94 -2.96
C SER A 51 12.38 -8.56 -1.63
N LYS A 52 13.59 -8.24 -1.15
CA LYS A 52 14.08 -8.69 0.16
C LYS A 52 13.30 -8.02 1.29
N ILE A 53 13.03 -6.71 1.13
CA ILE A 53 12.22 -5.93 2.07
C ILE A 53 10.83 -6.56 2.20
N THR A 54 10.15 -6.82 1.08
CA THR A 54 8.81 -7.41 1.09
C THR A 54 8.82 -8.77 1.78
N ALA A 55 9.75 -9.65 1.45
CA ALA A 55 9.86 -10.97 2.05
C ALA A 55 10.12 -10.92 3.57
N PHE A 56 10.99 -10.01 4.01
CA PHE A 56 11.29 -9.81 5.43
C PHE A 56 10.09 -9.24 6.19
N LEU A 57 9.50 -8.17 5.69
CA LEU A 57 8.38 -7.49 6.34
C LEU A 57 7.12 -8.36 6.39
N TRP A 58 6.92 -9.25 5.41
CA TRP A 58 5.70 -10.01 5.32
C TRP A 58 5.44 -10.88 6.55
N ASN A 59 6.45 -11.55 7.07
CA ASN A 59 6.33 -12.36 8.29
C ASN A 59 5.95 -11.50 9.50
N ILE A 60 6.51 -10.30 9.60
CA ILE A 60 6.20 -9.34 10.67
C ILE A 60 4.78 -8.83 10.53
N VAL A 61 4.35 -8.50 9.30
CA VAL A 61 2.98 -8.08 9.00
C VAL A 61 1.97 -9.15 9.38
N VAL A 62 2.24 -10.42 9.08
CA VAL A 62 1.38 -11.55 9.47
C VAL A 62 1.28 -11.64 11.00
N GLY A 63 2.40 -11.57 11.73
CA GLY A 63 2.40 -11.59 13.18
C GLY A 63 1.61 -10.43 13.82
N ILE A 64 1.73 -9.23 13.26
CA ILE A 64 0.94 -8.06 13.70
C ILE A 64 -0.56 -8.28 13.45
N ILE A 65 -0.92 -8.82 12.28
CA ILE A 65 -2.33 -9.13 11.96
C ILE A 65 -2.89 -10.18 12.92
N GLU A 66 -2.14 -11.25 13.18
CA GLU A 66 -2.53 -12.31 14.13
C GLU A 66 -2.77 -11.74 15.52
N THR A 67 -1.83 -10.97 16.04
CA THR A 67 -1.96 -10.30 17.35
C THR A 67 -3.20 -9.42 17.42
N CYS A 68 -3.47 -8.62 16.37
CA CYS A 68 -4.66 -7.76 16.33
C CYS A 68 -5.97 -8.58 16.23
N VAL A 69 -5.96 -9.72 15.52
CA VAL A 69 -7.12 -10.61 15.45
C VAL A 69 -7.39 -11.25 16.79
N GLU A 70 -6.36 -11.78 17.46
CA GLU A 70 -6.45 -12.42 18.78
C GLU A 70 -6.97 -11.45 19.85
N ASN A 71 -6.57 -10.20 19.80
CA ASN A 71 -6.99 -9.14 20.73
C ASN A 71 -8.25 -8.37 20.28
N GLU A 72 -8.94 -8.81 19.24
CA GLU A 72 -10.12 -8.17 18.67
C GLU A 72 -9.92 -6.69 18.28
N GLN A 73 -8.68 -6.32 17.96
CA GLN A 73 -8.32 -4.95 17.62
C GLN A 73 -8.62 -4.62 16.16
N ASN A 74 -8.88 -3.33 15.91
CA ASN A 74 -9.06 -2.80 14.56
C ASN A 74 -7.74 -2.23 14.04
N LEU A 75 -7.33 -2.62 12.83
CA LEU A 75 -6.06 -2.18 12.22
C LEU A 75 -6.22 -1.90 10.73
N ILE A 76 -5.64 -0.78 10.28
CA ILE A 76 -5.40 -0.51 8.86
C ILE A 76 -3.92 -0.67 8.58
N LEU A 77 -3.58 -1.54 7.64
CA LEU A 77 -2.25 -1.66 7.08
C LEU A 77 -2.26 -1.16 5.63
N GLU A 78 -1.34 -0.27 5.29
CA GLU A 78 -1.18 0.17 3.90
C GLU A 78 0.28 0.16 3.47
N GLY A 79 0.50 -0.05 2.17
CA GLY A 79 1.83 0.01 1.58
C GLY A 79 1.91 -0.64 0.21
N VAL A 80 3.02 -0.34 -0.49
CA VAL A 80 3.35 -0.98 -1.78
C VAL A 80 3.76 -2.45 -1.59
N SER A 81 4.33 -2.79 -0.44
CA SER A 81 4.77 -4.14 -0.08
C SER A 81 3.61 -5.12 0.22
N LEU A 82 2.34 -4.68 0.17
CA LEU A 82 1.19 -5.57 0.18
C LEU A 82 1.03 -6.22 -1.19
N GLU A 83 1.81 -7.25 -1.48
CA GLU A 83 1.74 -7.96 -2.77
C GLU A 83 0.50 -8.86 -2.84
N PRO A 84 -0.23 -8.88 -3.99
CA PRO A 84 -1.43 -9.69 -4.15
C PRO A 84 -1.26 -11.17 -3.82
N LYS A 85 -0.12 -11.77 -4.18
CA LYS A 85 0.19 -13.17 -3.88
C LYS A 85 0.21 -13.43 -2.37
N HIS A 86 0.92 -12.61 -1.63
CA HIS A 86 1.06 -12.74 -0.18
C HIS A 86 -0.27 -12.52 0.53
N VAL A 87 -1.02 -11.49 0.11
CA VAL A 87 -2.36 -11.20 0.63
C VAL A 87 -3.31 -12.37 0.37
N ARG A 88 -3.28 -12.99 -0.82
CA ARG A 88 -4.12 -14.17 -1.11
C ARG A 88 -3.76 -15.34 -0.20
N ASN A 89 -2.48 -15.65 -0.05
CA ASN A 89 -2.03 -16.72 0.83
C ASN A 89 -2.48 -16.50 2.29
N LEU A 90 -2.41 -15.26 2.78
CA LEU A 90 -2.92 -14.92 4.11
C LEU A 90 -4.42 -15.20 4.24
N LEU A 91 -5.22 -14.75 3.27
CA LEU A 91 -6.67 -14.97 3.29
C LEU A 91 -7.03 -16.46 3.23
N ASP A 92 -6.27 -17.25 2.48
CA ASP A 92 -6.49 -18.70 2.35
C ASP A 92 -6.08 -19.45 3.63
N SER A 93 -5.01 -18.99 4.31
CA SER A 93 -4.56 -19.58 5.58
C SER A 93 -5.42 -19.17 6.79
N LYS A 94 -6.16 -18.06 6.70
CA LYS A 94 -6.97 -17.48 7.78
C LYS A 94 -8.40 -17.16 7.31
N PRO A 95 -9.18 -18.14 6.83
CA PRO A 95 -10.46 -17.90 6.17
C PRO A 95 -11.52 -17.26 7.08
N PHE A 96 -11.39 -17.40 8.39
CA PHE A 96 -12.33 -16.85 9.39
C PHE A 96 -11.85 -15.51 10.00
N ALA A 97 -10.66 -15.04 9.64
CA ALA A 97 -10.17 -13.75 10.13
C ALA A 97 -10.97 -12.59 9.48
N PRO A 98 -11.36 -11.57 10.25
CA PRO A 98 -12.13 -10.42 9.72
C PRO A 98 -11.23 -9.47 8.94
N ILE A 99 -10.67 -9.92 7.81
CA ILE A 99 -9.75 -9.18 6.95
C ILE A 99 -10.48 -8.67 5.71
N LYS A 100 -10.45 -7.36 5.48
CA LYS A 100 -10.88 -6.71 4.24
C LYS A 100 -9.68 -6.22 3.46
N VAL A 101 -9.74 -6.35 2.13
CA VAL A 101 -8.63 -5.98 1.24
C VAL A 101 -9.14 -5.02 0.17
N LEU A 102 -8.32 -4.04 -0.18
CA LEU A 102 -8.58 -3.15 -1.30
C LEU A 102 -7.26 -2.74 -1.97
N PHE A 103 -7.17 -2.92 -3.28
CA PHE A 103 -6.06 -2.39 -4.07
C PHE A 103 -6.48 -1.15 -4.86
N LEU A 104 -5.63 -0.13 -4.84
CA LEU A 104 -5.84 1.12 -5.55
C LEU A 104 -5.01 1.14 -6.83
N ILE A 105 -5.66 1.25 -8.00
CA ILE A 105 -5.01 1.14 -9.31
C ILE A 105 -5.40 2.32 -10.20
N PHE A 106 -4.43 2.99 -10.83
CA PHE A 106 -4.70 3.93 -11.89
C PHE A 106 -4.96 3.21 -13.22
N SER A 107 -5.90 3.70 -14.01
CA SER A 107 -6.03 3.24 -15.39
C SER A 107 -4.97 3.91 -16.28
N LYS A 108 -4.60 3.27 -17.42
CA LYS A 108 -3.72 3.90 -18.42
C LYS A 108 -4.22 5.29 -18.82
N GLN A 109 -5.53 5.43 -19.10
CA GLN A 109 -6.12 6.71 -19.45
C GLN A 109 -6.01 7.76 -18.33
N TYR A 110 -6.16 7.32 -17.06
CA TYR A 110 -5.98 8.20 -15.93
C TYR A 110 -4.54 8.71 -15.83
N ILE A 111 -3.55 7.83 -15.97
CA ILE A 111 -2.13 8.19 -15.94
C ILE A 111 -1.82 9.16 -17.07
N LEU A 112 -2.20 8.85 -18.31
CA LEU A 112 -1.93 9.71 -19.46
C LEU A 112 -2.51 11.12 -19.29
N LYS A 113 -3.75 11.21 -18.77
CA LYS A 113 -4.44 12.48 -18.58
C LYS A 113 -3.94 13.29 -17.38
N HIS A 114 -3.52 12.63 -16.31
CA HIS A 114 -3.26 13.26 -15.02
C HIS A 114 -1.81 13.12 -14.53
N TYR A 115 -0.88 12.72 -15.40
CA TYR A 115 0.52 12.49 -15.01
C TYR A 115 1.15 13.69 -14.29
N HIS A 116 0.95 14.89 -14.81
CA HIS A 116 1.46 16.10 -14.17
C HIS A 116 0.89 16.31 -12.76
N THR A 117 -0.40 16.07 -12.59
CA THR A 117 -1.07 16.15 -11.28
C THR A 117 -0.58 15.07 -10.31
N ILE A 118 -0.31 13.84 -10.81
CA ILE A 118 0.27 12.76 -10.02
C ILE A 118 1.66 13.20 -9.51
N LYS A 119 2.47 13.75 -10.40
CA LYS A 119 3.80 14.26 -10.08
C LYS A 119 3.76 15.41 -9.06
N LEU A 120 2.89 16.39 -9.24
CA LEU A 120 2.74 17.52 -8.30
C LEU A 120 2.28 17.08 -6.90
N LYS A 121 1.55 15.95 -6.80
CA LYS A 121 1.05 15.45 -5.52
C LYS A 121 2.02 14.50 -4.81
N GLU A 122 3.19 14.26 -5.33
CA GLU A 122 4.20 13.39 -4.74
C GLU A 122 4.52 13.77 -3.29
N ASN A 123 4.66 15.05 -3.02
CA ASN A 123 5.04 15.59 -1.73
C ASN A 123 3.86 16.09 -0.88
N THR A 124 2.63 15.69 -1.20
CA THR A 124 1.43 16.20 -0.47
C THR A 124 1.34 15.64 0.95
N ILE A 125 1.78 14.41 1.17
CA ILE A 125 1.70 13.74 2.47
C ILE A 125 3.10 13.50 3.04
N GLU A 126 4.05 13.12 2.19
CA GLU A 126 5.43 12.83 2.58
C GLU A 126 6.38 13.83 1.92
N LYS A 127 7.19 14.52 2.71
CA LYS A 127 8.26 15.38 2.19
C LYS A 127 9.47 14.50 1.84
N ARG A 128 9.60 14.13 0.57
CA ARG A 128 10.77 13.40 0.07
C ARG A 128 11.89 14.39 -0.32
N LYS A 129 13.13 14.06 0.05
CA LYS A 129 14.31 14.90 -0.26
C LYS A 129 14.60 14.94 -1.76
N GLU A 130 14.28 13.85 -2.48
CA GLU A 130 14.45 13.74 -3.93
C GLU A 130 13.12 13.31 -4.56
N SER A 131 12.74 14.00 -5.64
CA SER A 131 11.54 13.66 -6.42
C SER A 131 11.83 12.42 -7.28
N TYR A 132 11.21 11.31 -6.96
CA TYR A 132 11.23 10.10 -7.77
C TYR A 132 9.82 9.73 -8.21
N VAL A 133 9.34 10.40 -9.24
CA VAL A 133 8.15 9.91 -9.95
C VAL A 133 8.60 9.12 -11.17
N ALA A 134 8.23 7.87 -11.20
CA ALA A 134 8.42 7.00 -12.35
C ALA A 134 7.88 7.64 -13.64
N SER A 135 8.46 7.29 -14.79
CA SER A 135 7.96 7.76 -16.10
C SER A 135 6.50 7.34 -16.31
N LYS A 136 5.80 7.97 -17.25
CA LYS A 136 4.43 7.57 -17.62
C LYS A 136 4.36 6.10 -18.00
N GLU A 137 5.33 5.65 -18.78
CA GLU A 137 5.46 4.28 -19.27
C GLU A 137 5.66 3.30 -18.13
N GLN A 138 6.53 3.65 -17.18
CA GLN A 138 6.78 2.86 -15.98
C GLN A 138 5.52 2.75 -15.12
N LEU A 139 4.84 3.87 -14.82
CA LEU A 139 3.58 3.86 -14.06
C LEU A 139 2.52 3.00 -14.74
N ILE A 140 2.39 3.09 -16.09
CA ILE A 140 1.42 2.27 -16.84
C ILE A 140 1.78 0.79 -16.71
N LYS A 141 3.05 0.42 -16.80
CA LYS A 141 3.54 -0.95 -16.66
C LYS A 141 3.23 -1.50 -15.26
N GLU A 142 3.61 -0.79 -14.21
CA GLU A 142 3.41 -1.19 -12.80
C GLU A 142 1.92 -1.38 -12.49
N HIS A 143 1.08 -0.38 -12.78
CA HIS A 143 -0.36 -0.48 -12.56
C HIS A 143 -1.05 -1.57 -13.39
N SER A 144 -0.55 -1.85 -14.58
CA SER A 144 -1.07 -2.94 -15.42
C SER A 144 -0.69 -4.30 -14.86
N ALA A 145 0.55 -4.45 -14.35
CA ALA A 145 1.03 -5.65 -13.70
C ALA A 145 0.26 -5.92 -12.40
N LEU A 146 0.12 -4.91 -11.53
CA LEU A 146 -0.66 -5.03 -10.30
C LEU A 146 -2.12 -5.42 -10.57
N LYS A 147 -2.74 -4.82 -11.60
CA LYS A 147 -4.10 -5.19 -12.01
C LYS A 147 -4.19 -6.66 -12.45
N ALA A 148 -3.20 -7.14 -13.22
CA ALA A 148 -3.16 -8.54 -13.65
C ALA A 148 -3.03 -9.48 -12.45
N GLN A 149 -2.16 -9.15 -11.49
CA GLN A 149 -2.01 -9.91 -10.25
C GLN A 149 -3.29 -9.91 -9.40
N CYS A 150 -3.95 -8.76 -9.20
CA CYS A 150 -5.21 -8.71 -8.47
C CYS A 150 -6.28 -9.60 -9.11
N LYS A 151 -6.35 -9.65 -10.45
CA LYS A 151 -7.25 -10.56 -11.16
C LYS A 151 -6.87 -12.03 -10.96
N GLN A 152 -5.59 -12.36 -11.13
CA GLN A 152 -5.04 -13.70 -10.95
C GLN A 152 -5.36 -14.25 -9.55
N TYR A 153 -5.16 -13.46 -8.52
CA TYR A 153 -5.39 -13.83 -7.12
C TYR A 153 -6.80 -13.52 -6.61
N LYS A 154 -7.72 -13.13 -7.49
CA LYS A 154 -9.12 -12.83 -7.16
C LYS A 154 -9.28 -11.83 -6.01
N LEU A 155 -8.45 -10.79 -6.00
CA LEU A 155 -8.47 -9.73 -5.00
C LEU A 155 -9.23 -8.50 -5.51
N PRO A 156 -9.99 -7.81 -4.63
CA PRO A 156 -10.72 -6.62 -4.99
C PRO A 156 -9.79 -5.44 -5.28
N PHE A 157 -10.11 -4.68 -6.30
CA PHE A 157 -9.41 -3.43 -6.61
C PHE A 157 -10.36 -2.35 -7.13
N VAL A 158 -10.03 -1.10 -6.80
CA VAL A 158 -10.69 0.09 -7.37
C VAL A 158 -9.78 0.71 -8.40
N ARG A 159 -10.34 0.95 -9.58
CA ARG A 159 -9.67 1.61 -10.68
C ARG A 159 -10.10 3.09 -10.77
N TYR A 160 -9.17 3.98 -10.52
CA TYR A 160 -9.43 5.42 -10.65
C TYR A 160 -9.68 5.81 -12.11
N LYS A 161 -10.82 6.48 -12.33
CA LYS A 161 -11.21 7.09 -13.60
C LYS A 161 -11.24 8.62 -13.51
N LYS A 162 -11.34 9.18 -12.30
CA LYS A 162 -11.43 10.63 -12.03
C LYS A 162 -10.54 10.99 -10.83
N ILE A 163 -10.06 12.24 -10.78
CA ILE A 163 -9.32 12.77 -9.63
C ILE A 163 -10.23 12.74 -8.40
N MET A 164 -9.80 12.10 -7.31
CA MET A 164 -10.45 12.29 -6.02
C MET A 164 -10.24 13.75 -5.60
N LYS A 165 -11.30 14.53 -5.51
CA LYS A 165 -11.26 15.83 -4.84
C LYS A 165 -11.15 15.57 -3.35
N VAL A 166 -9.95 15.72 -2.83
CA VAL A 166 -9.72 15.71 -1.39
C VAL A 166 -10.15 17.07 -0.87
N LYS A 167 -11.28 17.12 -0.19
CA LYS A 167 -11.55 18.25 0.70
C LYS A 167 -10.72 18.02 1.96
N CYS A 168 -9.59 18.70 2.09
CA CYS A 168 -8.97 18.88 3.41
C CYS A 168 -9.98 19.61 4.27
N LYS A 169 -10.48 18.98 5.33
CA LYS A 169 -11.07 19.73 6.43
C LYS A 169 -9.91 20.45 7.10
N GLY A 170 -9.87 21.79 7.01
CA GLY A 170 -9.02 22.65 7.81
C GLY A 170 -9.39 22.53 9.28
#